data_0bd76e9f8a06a9a3f55f473f33bfb05f
#
_entry.id   0bd76e9f8a06a9a3f55f473f33bfb05f
#
_cell.length_a   1.000
_cell.length_b   1.000
_cell.length_c   1.000
_cell.angle_alpha   90.00
_cell.angle_beta   90.00
_cell.angle_gamma   90.00
#
_symmetry.space_group_name_H-M   'P 1'
#
loop_
_entity.id
_entity.type
_entity.pdbx_description
1 polymer ?
#
loop_
_entity_poly.entity_id
_entity_poly.type
_entity_poly.pdbx_seq_one_letter_code
_entity_poly.pdbx_strand_id
1 'polypeptide(L)'
;MRKVDKNTQDIDFVITWVDGNDLEWKREKTARLGHTDMDISVNADDRKERYRDWDNLRYWFRGMEKYAPWVRKVHFVTWGHIPQWLNTKHPKLNIVCHEDFIPQKFLPTFNSHTIEWNFHRIPGLTEQFVYFNDDMFLLKPVYMEDFFKDEKPIDMLALQPDVANVDDPTMPYIYLNNTMLLAKYFDKRSNIKKQPWAYFHIGYPPMYFLYNVLELAFQRFTGFYTVHGPSPLKKSTYQKLWELEPELLSDVCSHPFRHREDVSQYVLREYQKLSGEFVPENVQKICGYYDAEQTNDRLVRSILRQKKKIICINDSNHEIDLEKVKKEINQAFEQVFSEKSSFENSI
;
A
#
# COMPACT_ATOMS: atom_id res chain seq x y z
N MET A 1 18.12 -16.59 26.85
CA MET A 1 18.55 -15.21 26.58
C MET A 1 19.17 -15.17 25.19
N ARG A 2 18.43 -14.77 24.14
CA ARG A 2 19.02 -14.51 22.81
C ARG A 2 19.80 -13.20 22.92
N LYS A 3 21.04 -13.21 22.47
CA LYS A 3 21.86 -12.00 22.35
C LYS A 3 21.09 -11.03 21.43
N VAL A 4 20.81 -9.84 21.95
CA VAL A 4 20.34 -8.72 21.12
C VAL A 4 21.55 -8.32 20.27
N ASP A 5 21.53 -8.70 19.01
CA ASP A 5 22.51 -8.23 18.03
C ASP A 5 22.34 -6.71 17.87
N LYS A 6 23.45 -5.99 18.05
CA LYS A 6 23.50 -4.52 18.02
C LYS A 6 23.35 -3.91 16.61
N ASN A 7 22.74 -4.62 15.68
CA ASN A 7 22.47 -4.13 14.32
C ASN A 7 20.97 -4.17 14.01
N THR A 8 20.14 -3.70 14.98
CA THR A 8 18.72 -3.49 14.70
C THR A 8 18.60 -2.26 13.81
N GLN A 9 18.45 -2.49 12.53
CA GLN A 9 18.18 -1.43 11.56
C GLN A 9 16.80 -0.85 11.85
N ASP A 10 16.72 0.46 11.99
CA ASP A 10 15.45 1.16 12.25
C ASP A 10 14.52 1.01 11.04
N ILE A 11 13.31 0.54 11.27
CA ILE A 11 12.24 0.46 10.27
C ILE A 11 11.07 1.30 10.73
N ASP A 12 10.57 2.14 9.84
CA ASP A 12 9.38 2.95 10.05
C ASP A 12 8.16 2.32 9.39
N PHE A 13 6.98 2.65 9.90
CA PHE A 13 5.72 2.43 9.19
C PHE A 13 5.20 3.75 8.63
N VAL A 14 4.68 3.70 7.42
CA VAL A 14 3.96 4.80 6.78
C VAL A 14 2.52 4.33 6.58
N ILE A 15 1.56 5.12 7.03
CA ILE A 15 0.14 4.88 6.78
C ILE A 15 -0.50 6.15 6.22
N THR A 16 -1.28 6.01 5.16
CA THR A 16 -2.10 7.09 4.60
C THR A 16 -3.52 6.99 5.11
N TRP A 17 -4.16 8.11 5.32
CA TRP A 17 -5.58 8.17 5.69
C TRP A 17 -6.21 9.49 5.25
N VAL A 18 -7.47 9.43 4.87
CA VAL A 18 -8.29 10.59 4.55
C VAL A 18 -9.66 10.47 5.20
N ASP A 19 -10.13 11.57 5.80
CA ASP A 19 -11.54 11.69 6.16
C ASP A 19 -12.34 12.24 4.99
N GLY A 20 -12.92 11.34 4.22
CA GLY A 20 -13.78 11.71 3.09
C GLY A 20 -15.06 12.47 3.50
N ASN A 21 -15.34 12.65 4.79
CA ASN A 21 -16.46 13.45 5.32
C ASN A 21 -16.07 14.86 5.71
N ASP A 22 -14.77 15.16 5.80
CA ASP A 22 -14.29 16.51 6.11
C ASP A 22 -14.82 17.56 5.11
N LEU A 23 -15.38 18.65 5.62
CA LEU A 23 -16.05 19.66 4.81
C LEU A 23 -15.06 20.54 4.02
N GLU A 24 -13.89 20.84 4.58
CA GLU A 24 -12.88 21.65 3.91
C GLU A 24 -12.23 20.84 2.79
N TRP A 25 -11.89 19.61 3.08
CA TRP A 25 -11.38 18.66 2.08
C TRP A 25 -12.36 18.49 0.91
N LYS A 26 -13.67 18.29 1.20
CA LYS A 26 -14.71 18.20 0.16
C LYS A 26 -14.81 19.46 -0.71
N ARG A 27 -14.70 20.63 -0.08
CA ARG A 27 -14.72 21.91 -0.81
C ARG A 27 -13.54 22.03 -1.76
N GLU A 28 -12.35 21.74 -1.25
CA GLU A 28 -11.12 21.81 -2.05
C GLU A 28 -11.14 20.77 -3.20
N LYS A 29 -11.56 19.54 -2.91
CA LYS A 29 -11.75 18.50 -3.94
C LYS A 29 -12.71 18.95 -5.03
N THR A 30 -13.87 19.49 -4.65
CA THR A 30 -14.89 19.95 -5.59
C THR A 30 -14.39 21.13 -6.44
N ALA A 31 -13.69 22.09 -5.80
CA ALA A 31 -13.09 23.19 -6.53
C ALA A 31 -12.03 22.69 -7.54
N ARG A 32 -11.21 21.74 -7.14
CA ARG A 32 -10.18 21.16 -8.02
C ARG A 32 -10.79 20.42 -9.21
N LEU A 33 -11.87 19.67 -9.01
CA LEU A 33 -12.62 19.01 -10.10
C LEU A 33 -13.16 20.04 -11.12
N GLY A 34 -13.71 21.14 -10.63
CA GLY A 34 -14.25 22.22 -11.50
C GLY A 34 -13.20 23.01 -12.29
N HIS A 35 -11.93 22.92 -11.92
CA HIS A 35 -10.80 23.57 -12.61
C HIS A 35 -9.89 22.59 -13.37
N THR A 36 -10.25 21.30 -13.41
CA THR A 36 -9.47 20.28 -14.11
C THR A 36 -9.89 20.25 -15.58
N ASP A 37 -8.91 20.20 -16.50
CA ASP A 37 -9.17 20.09 -17.93
C ASP A 37 -10.08 18.90 -18.25
N MET A 38 -10.95 19.04 -19.24
CA MET A 38 -11.93 18.02 -19.60
C MET A 38 -11.28 16.66 -19.90
N ASP A 39 -10.12 16.65 -20.55
CA ASP A 39 -9.39 15.41 -20.87
C ASP A 39 -8.89 14.68 -19.60
N ILE A 40 -8.46 15.44 -18.59
CA ILE A 40 -8.04 14.87 -17.30
C ILE A 40 -9.26 14.40 -16.51
N SER A 41 -10.38 15.13 -16.53
CA SER A 41 -11.57 14.77 -15.77
C SER A 41 -12.27 13.52 -16.30
N VAL A 42 -12.27 13.31 -17.61
CA VAL A 42 -12.89 12.12 -18.26
C VAL A 42 -12.14 10.83 -17.94
N ASN A 43 -10.84 10.92 -17.68
CA ASN A 43 -9.95 9.77 -17.41
C ASN A 43 -9.61 9.62 -15.93
N ALA A 44 -10.15 10.47 -15.06
CA ALA A 44 -9.92 10.47 -13.63
C ALA A 44 -10.86 9.49 -12.90
N ASP A 45 -10.32 8.85 -11.85
CA ASP A 45 -11.10 8.03 -10.92
C ASP A 45 -11.31 8.77 -9.61
N ASP A 46 -12.44 9.43 -9.46
CA ASP A 46 -12.86 10.15 -8.26
C ASP A 46 -14.04 9.49 -7.54
N ARG A 47 -14.26 8.20 -7.79
CA ARG A 47 -15.36 7.42 -7.19
C ARG A 47 -15.39 7.59 -5.66
N LYS A 48 -16.61 7.66 -5.09
CA LYS A 48 -16.84 7.88 -3.64
C LYS A 48 -16.21 6.79 -2.77
N GLU A 49 -16.14 5.56 -3.28
CA GLU A 49 -15.58 4.40 -2.62
C GLU A 49 -14.09 4.62 -2.28
N ARG A 50 -13.39 5.44 -3.05
CA ARG A 50 -11.96 5.76 -2.83
C ARG A 50 -11.69 6.58 -1.58
N TYR A 51 -12.73 7.20 -1.01
CA TYR A 51 -12.60 8.17 0.08
C TYR A 51 -13.54 7.84 1.26
N ARG A 52 -14.05 6.61 1.32
CA ARG A 52 -14.90 6.16 2.44
C ARG A 52 -14.06 5.98 3.69
N ASP A 53 -14.54 6.54 4.80
CA ASP A 53 -14.00 6.24 6.11
C ASP A 53 -14.81 5.13 6.78
N TRP A 54 -14.15 4.01 7.05
CA TRP A 54 -14.73 2.85 7.73
C TRP A 54 -14.72 2.99 9.26
N ASP A 55 -14.21 4.12 9.80
CA ASP A 55 -14.09 4.40 11.22
C ASP A 55 -13.38 3.27 12.01
N ASN A 56 -12.41 2.65 11.36
CA ASN A 56 -11.67 1.50 11.89
C ASN A 56 -10.17 1.77 12.07
N LEU A 57 -9.69 2.96 11.71
CA LEU A 57 -8.29 3.34 11.79
C LEU A 57 -7.70 3.15 13.20
N ARG A 58 -8.50 3.33 14.28
CA ARG A 58 -8.04 3.08 15.66
C ARG A 58 -7.55 1.67 15.87
N TYR A 59 -8.16 0.68 15.22
CA TYR A 59 -7.76 -0.72 15.32
C TYR A 59 -6.43 -0.99 14.60
N TRP A 60 -6.10 -0.19 13.60
CA TRP A 60 -4.77 -0.22 13.01
C TRP A 60 -3.71 0.16 14.06
N PHE A 61 -3.91 1.25 14.80
CA PHE A 61 -2.98 1.70 15.85
C PHE A 61 -2.92 0.71 17.02
N ARG A 62 -4.06 0.15 17.46
CA ARG A 62 -4.10 -0.89 18.49
C ARG A 62 -3.34 -2.14 18.06
N GLY A 63 -3.53 -2.58 16.82
CA GLY A 63 -2.80 -3.70 16.25
C GLY A 63 -1.30 -3.43 16.11
N MET A 64 -0.93 -2.25 15.63
CA MET A 64 0.47 -1.85 15.46
C MET A 64 1.19 -1.83 16.82
N GLU A 65 0.64 -1.17 17.83
CA GLU A 65 1.25 -1.12 19.16
C GLU A 65 1.40 -2.52 19.76
N LYS A 66 0.36 -3.35 19.67
CA LYS A 66 0.35 -4.69 20.26
C LYS A 66 1.26 -5.69 19.55
N TYR A 67 1.35 -5.62 18.23
CA TYR A 67 1.96 -6.66 17.40
C TYR A 67 3.24 -6.25 16.67
N ALA A 68 3.56 -4.95 16.64
CA ALA A 68 4.78 -4.41 16.06
C ALA A 68 5.48 -3.37 16.97
N PRO A 69 5.71 -3.66 18.28
CA PRO A 69 6.29 -2.68 19.21
C PRO A 69 7.72 -2.27 18.86
N TRP A 70 8.39 -3.01 17.99
CA TRP A 70 9.73 -2.74 17.50
C TRP A 70 9.80 -1.59 16.47
N VAL A 71 8.68 -1.18 15.88
CA VAL A 71 8.62 -0.07 14.92
C VAL A 71 9.16 1.20 15.55
N ARG A 72 10.09 1.85 14.85
CA ARG A 72 10.72 3.09 15.34
C ARG A 72 9.73 4.25 15.37
N LYS A 73 9.11 4.55 14.22
CA LYS A 73 8.10 5.59 14.07
C LYS A 73 6.97 5.16 13.13
N VAL A 74 5.81 5.74 13.36
CA VAL A 74 4.66 5.70 12.46
C VAL A 74 4.52 7.09 11.85
N HIS A 75 4.70 7.19 10.53
CA HIS A 75 4.41 8.37 9.75
C HIS A 75 2.95 8.31 9.30
N PHE A 76 2.12 9.10 9.96
CA PHE A 76 0.70 9.21 9.65
C PHE A 76 0.48 10.31 8.62
N VAL A 77 0.29 9.90 7.36
CA VAL A 77 0.16 10.80 6.22
C VAL A 77 -1.30 11.16 6.02
N THR A 78 -1.60 12.44 6.01
CA THR A 78 -2.96 12.96 5.87
C THR A 78 -2.98 14.26 5.06
N TRP A 79 -4.15 14.62 4.54
CA TRP A 79 -4.35 15.91 3.89
C TRP A 79 -4.16 17.12 4.86
N GLY A 80 -4.36 16.90 6.15
CA GLY A 80 -4.24 17.93 7.19
C GLY A 80 -5.22 17.73 8.35
N HIS A 81 -6.27 16.93 8.12
CA HIS A 81 -7.22 16.57 9.18
C HIS A 81 -6.68 15.43 10.06
N ILE A 82 -7.08 15.43 11.31
CA ILE A 82 -6.57 14.49 12.32
C ILE A 82 -7.77 13.91 13.09
N PRO A 83 -7.85 12.58 13.27
CA PRO A 83 -8.89 11.99 14.08
C PRO A 83 -8.89 12.55 15.50
N GLN A 84 -10.04 12.94 16.03
CA GLN A 84 -10.15 13.55 17.37
C GLN A 84 -9.63 12.66 18.49
N TRP A 85 -9.70 11.35 18.31
CA TRP A 85 -9.24 10.37 19.28
C TRP A 85 -7.73 10.16 19.28
N LEU A 86 -7.00 10.65 18.25
CA LEU A 86 -5.57 10.39 18.08
C LEU A 86 -4.73 11.25 19.03
N ASN A 87 -3.85 10.61 19.79
CA ASN A 87 -2.86 11.27 20.64
C ASN A 87 -1.70 11.80 19.80
N THR A 88 -1.79 13.04 19.38
CA THR A 88 -0.79 13.71 18.53
C THR A 88 0.57 13.90 19.18
N LYS A 89 0.66 13.69 20.51
CA LYS A 89 1.91 13.84 21.28
C LYS A 89 2.63 12.51 21.50
N HIS A 90 2.12 11.41 20.95
CA HIS A 90 2.75 10.10 21.13
C HIS A 90 4.16 10.08 20.52
N PRO A 91 5.21 9.63 21.26
CA PRO A 91 6.62 9.77 20.84
C PRO A 91 6.98 9.01 19.56
N LYS A 92 6.24 7.95 19.22
CA LYS A 92 6.42 7.19 17.98
C LYS A 92 5.58 7.73 16.82
N LEU A 93 4.66 8.68 17.03
CA LEU A 93 3.82 9.24 15.98
C LEU A 93 4.53 10.44 15.33
N ASN A 94 4.54 10.46 14.01
CA ASN A 94 4.91 11.61 13.20
C ASN A 94 3.76 11.92 12.25
N ILE A 95 3.03 13.00 12.51
CA ILE A 95 1.97 13.47 11.63
C ILE A 95 2.62 14.19 10.46
N VAL A 96 2.21 13.85 9.26
CA VAL A 96 2.79 14.36 8.01
C VAL A 96 1.67 14.82 7.11
N CYS A 97 1.55 16.13 6.93
CA CYS A 97 0.61 16.70 5.97
C CYS A 97 1.18 16.61 4.54
N HIS A 98 0.33 16.62 3.54
CA HIS A 98 0.77 16.57 2.14
C HIS A 98 1.77 17.67 1.81
N GLU A 99 1.59 18.89 2.36
CA GLU A 99 2.48 20.04 2.15
C GLU A 99 3.87 19.89 2.77
N ASP A 100 4.06 18.97 3.74
CA ASP A 100 5.34 18.75 4.40
C ASP A 100 6.35 18.00 3.53
N PHE A 101 5.87 17.27 2.50
CA PHE A 101 6.75 16.41 1.70
C PHE A 101 6.44 16.38 0.19
N ILE A 102 5.25 16.80 -0.23
CA ILE A 102 4.90 16.88 -1.65
C ILE A 102 5.28 18.26 -2.19
N PRO A 103 6.03 18.35 -3.31
CA PRO A 103 6.34 19.64 -3.93
C PRO A 103 5.08 20.47 -4.22
N GLN A 104 5.11 21.76 -3.88
CA GLN A 104 3.97 22.66 -3.99
C GLN A 104 3.29 22.66 -5.38
N LYS A 105 4.05 22.45 -6.45
CA LYS A 105 3.52 22.40 -7.80
C LYS A 105 2.55 21.23 -8.07
N PHE A 106 2.51 20.22 -7.20
CA PHE A 106 1.64 19.05 -7.27
C PHE A 106 0.46 19.13 -6.30
N LEU A 107 0.35 20.20 -5.53
CA LEU A 107 -0.72 20.42 -4.56
C LEU A 107 -1.78 21.41 -5.09
N PRO A 108 -3.05 21.28 -4.65
CA PRO A 108 -3.59 20.19 -3.85
C PRO A 108 -3.76 18.91 -4.68
N THR A 109 -3.58 17.77 -4.04
CA THR A 109 -3.76 16.47 -4.68
C THR A 109 -4.76 15.58 -3.92
N PHE A 110 -5.56 14.84 -4.68
CA PHE A 110 -6.50 13.81 -4.24
C PHE A 110 -6.14 12.45 -4.88
N ASN A 111 -4.96 12.39 -5.47
CA ASN A 111 -4.40 11.23 -6.13
C ASN A 111 -3.45 10.48 -5.19
N SER A 112 -3.81 9.27 -4.78
CA SER A 112 -2.95 8.44 -3.95
C SER A 112 -1.59 8.16 -4.60
N HIS A 113 -1.52 8.05 -5.93
CA HIS A 113 -0.25 7.83 -6.63
C HIS A 113 0.71 9.01 -6.44
N THR A 114 0.21 10.26 -6.50
CA THR A 114 1.01 11.45 -6.18
C THR A 114 1.54 11.40 -4.76
N ILE A 115 0.69 11.04 -3.79
CA ILE A 115 1.08 10.92 -2.38
C ILE A 115 2.15 9.84 -2.22
N GLU A 116 1.90 8.66 -2.76
CA GLU A 116 2.76 7.49 -2.68
C GLU A 116 4.14 7.72 -3.33
N TRP A 117 4.20 8.34 -4.50
CA TRP A 117 5.46 8.61 -5.20
C TRP A 117 6.37 9.62 -4.48
N ASN A 118 5.87 10.36 -3.50
CA ASN A 118 6.65 11.34 -2.74
C ASN A 118 7.08 10.87 -1.34
N PHE A 119 6.77 9.66 -0.88
CA PHE A 119 7.10 9.20 0.48
C PHE A 119 8.58 9.33 0.85
N HIS A 120 9.49 9.17 -0.09
CA HIS A 120 10.93 9.33 0.16
C HIS A 120 11.33 10.74 0.63
N ARG A 121 10.43 11.73 0.48
CA ARG A 121 10.61 13.13 0.92
C ARG A 121 10.08 13.36 2.34
N ILE A 122 9.42 12.39 2.96
CA ILE A 122 8.92 12.53 4.33
C ILE A 122 10.09 12.81 5.28
N PRO A 123 10.03 13.92 6.06
CA PRO A 123 11.10 14.27 6.99
C PRO A 123 11.33 13.19 8.04
N GLY A 124 12.57 12.74 8.17
CA GLY A 124 12.96 11.75 9.16
C GLY A 124 12.58 10.30 8.86
N LEU A 125 12.03 9.98 7.67
CA LEU A 125 11.78 8.62 7.23
C LEU A 125 13.09 7.84 7.07
N THR A 126 13.12 6.61 7.57
CA THR A 126 14.27 5.68 7.46
C THR A 126 14.47 5.16 6.04
N GLU A 127 15.64 4.59 5.76
CA GLU A 127 15.93 3.94 4.48
C GLU A 127 14.97 2.79 4.21
N GLN A 128 14.68 1.98 5.23
CA GLN A 128 13.72 0.88 5.18
C GLN A 128 12.43 1.29 5.86
N PHE A 129 11.32 1.13 5.19
CA PHE A 129 10.01 1.38 5.76
C PHE A 129 8.96 0.45 5.15
N VAL A 130 7.86 0.29 5.87
CA VAL A 130 6.71 -0.49 5.38
C VAL A 130 5.54 0.45 5.19
N TYR A 131 5.01 0.49 3.98
CA TYR A 131 3.81 1.26 3.66
C TYR A 131 2.55 0.42 3.85
N PHE A 132 1.59 1.00 4.53
CA PHE A 132 0.24 0.47 4.75
C PHE A 132 -0.80 1.42 4.18
N ASN A 133 -1.80 0.87 3.49
CA ASN A 133 -3.05 1.58 3.31
C ASN A 133 -3.89 1.46 4.59
N ASP A 134 -4.91 2.31 4.73
CA ASP A 134 -5.84 2.34 5.87
C ASP A 134 -6.79 1.13 5.94
N ASP A 135 -6.79 0.30 4.91
CA ASP A 135 -7.53 -0.96 4.80
C ASP A 135 -6.75 -2.20 5.31
N MET A 136 -5.52 -2.03 5.81
CA MET A 136 -4.61 -3.12 6.20
C MET A 136 -4.42 -3.19 7.71
N PHE A 137 -4.72 -4.31 8.35
CA PHE A 137 -4.73 -4.45 9.82
C PHE A 137 -3.83 -5.58 10.30
N LEU A 138 -3.05 -5.30 11.37
CA LEU A 138 -2.24 -6.31 12.05
C LEU A 138 -3.10 -7.06 13.05
N LEU A 139 -3.16 -8.39 12.94
CA LEU A 139 -3.95 -9.26 13.81
C LEU A 139 -3.10 -10.21 14.66
N LYS A 140 -1.81 -10.36 14.37
CA LYS A 140 -0.84 -11.19 15.10
C LYS A 140 0.53 -10.51 15.13
N PRO A 141 1.43 -10.95 16.05
CA PRO A 141 2.79 -10.45 16.07
C PRO A 141 3.48 -10.56 14.72
N VAL A 142 4.00 -9.43 14.26
CA VAL A 142 4.89 -9.33 13.11
C VAL A 142 6.28 -8.96 13.60
N TYR A 143 7.30 -9.37 12.85
CA TYR A 143 8.70 -9.14 13.16
C TYR A 143 9.36 -8.39 12.00
N MET A 144 10.52 -7.82 12.22
CA MET A 144 11.29 -7.16 11.15
C MET A 144 11.54 -8.11 9.98
N GLU A 145 11.79 -9.38 10.30
CA GLU A 145 12.06 -10.46 9.36
C GLU A 145 10.83 -10.91 8.55
N ASP A 146 9.64 -10.40 8.86
CA ASP A 146 8.46 -10.58 8.00
C ASP A 146 8.46 -9.59 6.81
N PHE A 147 9.28 -8.52 6.89
CA PHE A 147 9.33 -7.45 5.90
C PHE A 147 10.70 -7.29 5.24
N PHE A 148 11.79 -7.46 6.00
CA PHE A 148 13.15 -7.29 5.51
C PHE A 148 14.06 -8.39 6.03
N LYS A 149 15.02 -8.79 5.19
CA LYS A 149 16.08 -9.72 5.53
C LYS A 149 17.35 -9.29 4.81
N ASP A 150 18.46 -9.22 5.55
CA ASP A 150 19.75 -8.75 5.02
C ASP A 150 19.60 -7.42 4.24
N GLU A 151 18.90 -6.46 4.84
CA GLU A 151 18.61 -5.13 4.27
C GLU A 151 17.76 -5.13 2.99
N LYS A 152 17.24 -6.27 2.57
CA LYS A 152 16.40 -6.43 1.39
C LYS A 152 14.94 -6.66 1.76
N PRO A 153 14.00 -6.04 1.05
CA PRO A 153 12.59 -6.30 1.25
C PRO A 153 12.23 -7.75 0.90
N ILE A 154 11.34 -8.32 1.67
CA ILE A 154 10.78 -9.65 1.40
C ILE A 154 9.56 -9.48 0.49
N ASP A 155 9.57 -10.19 -0.63
CA ASP A 155 8.44 -10.16 -1.57
C ASP A 155 8.39 -11.46 -2.42
N MET A 156 7.39 -11.54 -3.30
CA MET A 156 7.17 -12.64 -4.21
C MET A 156 7.23 -12.15 -5.67
N LEU A 157 8.16 -12.68 -6.46
CA LEU A 157 8.23 -12.39 -7.89
C LEU A 157 7.33 -13.37 -8.66
N ALA A 158 6.12 -12.95 -8.92
CA ALA A 158 5.14 -13.71 -9.68
C ALA A 158 4.70 -12.93 -10.92
N LEU A 159 4.71 -13.59 -12.07
CA LEU A 159 4.19 -13.05 -13.31
C LEU A 159 2.72 -13.45 -13.46
N GLN A 160 1.93 -12.52 -13.94
CA GLN A 160 0.52 -12.73 -14.25
C GLN A 160 0.15 -11.76 -15.37
N PRO A 161 -0.55 -12.22 -16.43
CA PRO A 161 -1.02 -11.32 -17.46
C PRO A 161 -1.91 -10.21 -16.90
N ASP A 162 -1.69 -8.98 -17.36
CA ASP A 162 -2.59 -7.88 -17.12
C ASP A 162 -3.90 -8.15 -17.88
N VAL A 163 -5.02 -8.17 -17.16
CA VAL A 163 -6.33 -8.48 -17.72
C VAL A 163 -7.23 -7.26 -17.73
N ALA A 164 -8.02 -7.15 -18.79
CA ALA A 164 -9.04 -6.11 -18.89
C ALA A 164 -10.12 -6.30 -17.82
N ASN A 165 -10.52 -5.21 -17.19
CA ASN A 165 -11.64 -5.16 -16.27
C ASN A 165 -12.49 -3.94 -16.61
N VAL A 166 -13.72 -4.15 -17.07
CA VAL A 166 -14.64 -3.07 -17.47
C VAL A 166 -15.27 -2.35 -16.27
N ASP A 167 -15.26 -3.00 -15.10
CA ASP A 167 -15.81 -2.45 -13.86
C ASP A 167 -14.81 -1.51 -13.15
N ASP A 168 -13.54 -1.51 -13.57
CA ASP A 168 -12.54 -0.58 -13.09
C ASP A 168 -11.95 0.24 -14.24
N PRO A 169 -12.26 1.55 -14.30
CA PRO A 169 -11.89 2.38 -15.44
C PRO A 169 -10.40 2.75 -15.51
N THR A 170 -9.64 2.53 -14.45
CA THR A 170 -8.26 3.02 -14.32
C THR A 170 -7.23 1.93 -14.07
N MET A 171 -7.46 1.03 -13.12
CA MET A 171 -6.42 0.09 -12.67
C MET A 171 -5.84 -0.83 -13.75
N PRO A 172 -6.62 -1.37 -14.72
CA PRO A 172 -6.04 -2.18 -15.80
C PRO A 172 -5.02 -1.41 -16.65
N TYR A 173 -5.27 -0.13 -16.92
CA TYR A 173 -4.32 0.74 -17.63
C TYR A 173 -3.06 0.98 -16.79
N ILE A 174 -3.23 1.24 -15.50
CA ILE A 174 -2.11 1.48 -14.58
C ILE A 174 -1.21 0.24 -14.47
N TYR A 175 -1.77 -0.97 -14.40
CA TYR A 175 -0.97 -2.21 -14.39
C TYR A 175 -0.16 -2.35 -15.69
N LEU A 176 -0.78 -2.09 -16.84
CA LEU A 176 -0.08 -2.11 -18.12
C LEU A 176 1.02 -1.05 -18.17
N ASN A 177 0.77 0.19 -17.71
CA ASN A 177 1.76 1.26 -17.65
C ASN A 177 2.94 0.88 -16.75
N ASN A 178 2.66 0.28 -15.59
CA ASN A 178 3.69 -0.26 -14.69
C ASN A 178 4.56 -1.30 -15.41
N THR A 179 3.93 -2.23 -16.11
CA THR A 179 4.62 -3.28 -16.87
C THR A 179 5.45 -2.69 -18.01
N MET A 180 4.93 -1.70 -18.73
CA MET A 180 5.66 -1.00 -19.80
C MET A 180 6.86 -0.24 -19.27
N LEU A 181 6.72 0.46 -18.15
CA LEU A 181 7.83 1.18 -17.51
C LEU A 181 8.95 0.21 -17.10
N LEU A 182 8.60 -0.89 -16.45
CA LEU A 182 9.58 -1.90 -16.04
C LEU A 182 10.27 -2.59 -17.24
N ALA A 183 9.51 -2.88 -18.30
CA ALA A 183 10.03 -3.49 -19.50
C ALA A 183 11.02 -2.57 -20.27
N LYS A 184 11.04 -1.26 -20.00
CA LYS A 184 12.03 -0.32 -20.51
C LYS A 184 13.44 -0.61 -19.95
N TYR A 185 13.52 -1.09 -18.70
CA TYR A 185 14.77 -1.31 -17.97
C TYR A 185 15.16 -2.78 -17.85
N PHE A 186 14.22 -3.70 -17.99
CA PHE A 186 14.45 -5.12 -17.77
C PHE A 186 13.96 -5.96 -18.94
N ASP A 187 14.89 -6.72 -19.53
CA ASP A 187 14.53 -7.78 -20.48
C ASP A 187 14.17 -9.04 -19.73
N LYS A 188 12.96 -9.57 -19.96
CA LYS A 188 12.41 -10.73 -19.25
C LYS A 188 13.32 -11.95 -19.28
N ARG A 189 13.80 -12.33 -20.47
CA ARG A 189 14.61 -13.55 -20.64
C ARG A 189 15.95 -13.42 -19.94
N SER A 190 16.59 -12.29 -20.07
CA SER A 190 17.86 -11.98 -19.40
C SER A 190 17.67 -11.96 -17.88
N ASN A 191 16.58 -11.38 -17.40
CA ASN A 191 16.27 -11.28 -15.97
C ASN A 191 16.01 -12.67 -15.36
N ILE A 192 15.21 -13.54 -16.03
CA ILE A 192 15.00 -14.92 -15.59
C ILE A 192 16.31 -15.71 -15.55
N LYS A 193 17.17 -15.57 -16.57
CA LYS A 193 18.50 -16.22 -16.58
C LYS A 193 19.40 -15.77 -15.45
N LYS A 194 19.35 -14.49 -15.09
CA LYS A 194 20.17 -13.90 -14.03
C LYS A 194 19.73 -14.35 -12.63
N GLN A 195 18.43 -14.51 -12.39
CA GLN A 195 17.87 -14.84 -11.07
C GLN A 195 16.74 -15.88 -11.14
N PRO A 196 16.98 -17.10 -11.67
CA PRO A 196 15.93 -18.12 -11.85
C PRO A 196 15.26 -18.53 -10.53
N TRP A 197 16.02 -18.53 -9.42
CA TRP A 197 15.49 -18.86 -8.08
C TRP A 197 14.44 -17.87 -7.59
N ALA A 198 14.46 -16.61 -8.06
CA ALA A 198 13.48 -15.60 -7.70
C ALA A 198 12.12 -15.85 -8.40
N TYR A 199 12.15 -16.37 -9.60
CA TYR A 199 10.93 -16.74 -10.35
C TYR A 199 10.38 -18.11 -9.96
N PHE A 200 11.27 -19.07 -9.68
CA PHE A 200 10.90 -20.48 -9.43
C PHE A 200 11.18 -20.89 -7.98
N HIS A 201 10.85 -20.00 -7.05
CA HIS A 201 11.03 -20.27 -5.64
C HIS A 201 10.00 -21.30 -5.14
N ILE A 202 10.49 -22.40 -4.54
CA ILE A 202 9.66 -23.53 -4.10
C ILE A 202 8.67 -23.18 -2.98
N GLY A 203 8.91 -22.07 -2.27
CA GLY A 203 8.01 -21.55 -1.23
C GLY A 203 6.78 -20.82 -1.77
N TYR A 204 6.76 -20.47 -3.05
CA TYR A 204 5.61 -19.77 -3.65
C TYR A 204 4.38 -20.67 -3.73
N PRO A 205 3.17 -20.09 -3.71
CA PRO A 205 1.96 -20.87 -3.97
C PRO A 205 2.05 -21.58 -5.32
N PRO A 206 1.63 -22.85 -5.43
CA PRO A 206 1.78 -23.64 -6.65
C PRO A 206 1.23 -22.97 -7.91
N MET A 207 0.16 -22.18 -7.77
CA MET A 207 -0.45 -21.45 -8.89
C MET A 207 0.53 -20.42 -9.49
N TYR A 208 1.22 -19.63 -8.66
CA TYR A 208 2.16 -18.61 -9.16
C TYR A 208 3.46 -19.23 -9.69
N PHE A 209 3.89 -20.34 -9.10
CA PHE A 209 4.95 -21.14 -9.70
C PHE A 209 4.57 -21.60 -11.12
N LEU A 210 3.35 -22.14 -11.28
CA LEU A 210 2.84 -22.55 -12.58
C LEU A 210 2.72 -21.37 -13.55
N TYR A 211 2.21 -20.22 -13.11
CA TYR A 211 2.16 -19.01 -13.95
C TYR A 211 3.55 -18.62 -14.44
N ASN A 212 4.54 -18.59 -13.57
CA ASN A 212 5.92 -18.27 -13.98
C ASN A 212 6.47 -19.27 -15.01
N VAL A 213 6.07 -20.56 -14.94
CA VAL A 213 6.42 -21.56 -15.96
C VAL A 213 5.70 -21.28 -17.28
N LEU A 214 4.40 -21.02 -17.26
CA LEU A 214 3.62 -20.72 -18.46
C LEU A 214 4.12 -19.42 -19.14
N GLU A 215 4.54 -18.45 -18.35
CA GLU A 215 5.08 -17.19 -18.83
C GLU A 215 6.39 -17.34 -19.62
N LEU A 216 7.09 -18.46 -19.51
CA LEU A 216 8.28 -18.73 -20.34
C LEU A 216 7.96 -18.79 -21.85
N ALA A 217 6.71 -19.08 -22.20
CA ALA A 217 6.25 -19.07 -23.60
C ALA A 217 6.26 -17.68 -24.24
N PHE A 218 6.16 -16.63 -23.43
CA PHE A 218 6.13 -15.25 -23.92
C PHE A 218 7.51 -14.59 -23.84
N GLN A 219 7.88 -13.85 -24.87
CA GLN A 219 9.19 -13.19 -24.94
C GLN A 219 9.30 -11.99 -23.99
N ARG A 220 8.19 -11.28 -23.77
CA ARG A 220 8.11 -10.05 -22.98
C ARG A 220 7.29 -10.28 -21.73
N PHE A 221 7.39 -9.39 -20.75
CA PHE A 221 6.49 -9.38 -19.61
C PHE A 221 5.06 -9.16 -20.09
N THR A 222 4.14 -9.93 -19.53
CA THR A 222 2.70 -9.78 -19.77
C THR A 222 2.01 -9.02 -18.66
N GLY A 223 2.67 -8.97 -17.48
CA GLY A 223 2.22 -8.30 -16.28
C GLY A 223 2.87 -8.93 -15.04
N PHE A 224 2.54 -8.37 -13.89
CA PHE A 224 3.05 -8.79 -12.58
C PHE A 224 1.91 -9.00 -11.60
N TYR A 225 1.99 -10.07 -10.82
CA TYR A 225 1.12 -10.24 -9.67
C TYR A 225 1.75 -9.56 -8.46
N THR A 226 1.15 -8.47 -8.02
CA THR A 226 1.54 -7.78 -6.79
C THR A 226 0.49 -8.04 -5.71
N VAL A 227 0.93 -8.63 -4.59
CA VAL A 227 0.03 -8.87 -3.46
C VAL A 227 -0.44 -7.54 -2.91
N HIS A 228 -1.76 -7.34 -2.83
CA HIS A 228 -2.33 -6.19 -2.12
C HIS A 228 -2.19 -6.42 -0.61
N GLY A 229 -1.21 -5.75 -0.04
CA GLY A 229 -0.79 -5.87 1.35
C GLY A 229 0.35 -4.91 1.65
N PRO A 230 0.85 -4.88 2.90
CA PRO A 230 1.93 -3.99 3.28
C PRO A 230 3.12 -4.09 2.32
N SER A 231 3.66 -2.94 1.96
CA SER A 231 4.74 -2.82 0.99
C SER A 231 6.05 -2.47 1.68
N PRO A 232 6.99 -3.43 1.84
CA PRO A 232 8.33 -3.13 2.32
C PRO A 232 9.11 -2.43 1.20
N LEU A 233 9.53 -1.21 1.47
CA LEU A 233 10.13 -0.30 0.49
C LEU A 233 11.42 0.32 1.02
N LYS A 234 12.30 0.70 0.09
CA LYS A 234 13.55 1.41 0.36
C LYS A 234 13.49 2.81 -0.21
N LYS A 235 13.89 3.79 0.59
CA LYS A 235 13.96 5.20 0.18
C LYS A 235 14.86 5.39 -1.05
N SER A 236 15.97 4.66 -1.10
CA SER A 236 16.90 4.66 -2.24
C SER A 236 16.26 4.18 -3.55
N THR A 237 15.26 3.26 -3.49
CA THR A 237 14.53 2.82 -4.69
C THR A 237 13.70 3.96 -5.29
N TYR A 238 13.06 4.78 -4.45
CA TYR A 238 12.35 5.98 -4.91
C TYR A 238 13.30 6.96 -5.59
N GLN A 239 14.41 7.28 -4.94
CA GLN A 239 15.42 8.21 -5.47
C GLN A 239 15.89 7.72 -6.84
N LYS A 240 16.17 6.42 -6.96
CA LYS A 240 16.60 5.83 -8.23
C LYS A 240 15.57 5.97 -9.34
N LEU A 241 14.29 5.71 -9.05
CA LEU A 241 13.23 5.84 -10.06
C LEU A 241 12.96 7.30 -10.43
N TRP A 242 13.03 8.23 -9.48
CA TRP A 242 12.95 9.66 -9.77
C TRP A 242 14.13 10.17 -10.61
N GLU A 243 15.33 9.60 -10.46
CA GLU A 243 16.47 9.89 -11.33
C GLU A 243 16.29 9.35 -12.76
N LEU A 244 15.69 8.17 -12.88
CA LEU A 244 15.48 7.49 -14.17
C LEU A 244 14.32 8.08 -14.97
N GLU A 245 13.25 8.49 -14.31
CA GLU A 245 11.98 8.90 -14.92
C GLU A 245 11.43 10.21 -14.33
N PRO A 246 12.22 11.29 -14.31
CA PRO A 246 11.78 12.55 -13.66
C PRO A 246 10.57 13.19 -14.37
N GLU A 247 10.49 13.06 -15.70
CA GLU A 247 9.39 13.62 -16.49
C GLU A 247 8.10 12.82 -16.28
N LEU A 248 8.16 11.49 -16.43
CA LEU A 248 7.00 10.62 -16.21
C LEU A 248 6.44 10.77 -14.80
N LEU A 249 7.32 10.73 -13.77
CA LEU A 249 6.85 10.85 -12.39
C LEU A 249 6.35 12.25 -12.04
N SER A 250 6.88 13.29 -12.69
CA SER A 250 6.33 14.65 -12.57
C SER A 250 4.95 14.76 -13.22
N ASP A 251 4.76 14.11 -14.36
CA ASP A 251 3.46 14.06 -15.05
C ASP A 251 2.42 13.35 -14.19
N VAL A 252 2.70 12.13 -13.71
CA VAL A 252 1.84 11.40 -12.75
C VAL A 252 1.49 12.25 -11.54
N CYS A 253 2.47 12.94 -10.93
CA CYS A 253 2.24 13.79 -9.79
C CYS A 253 1.46 15.07 -10.12
N SER A 254 1.36 15.46 -11.38
CA SER A 254 0.55 16.60 -11.82
C SER A 254 -0.96 16.29 -11.89
N HIS A 255 -1.33 15.00 -11.96
CA HIS A 255 -2.72 14.56 -11.96
C HIS A 255 -3.33 14.72 -10.56
N PRO A 256 -4.33 15.59 -10.38
CA PRO A 256 -4.93 15.82 -9.07
C PRO A 256 -5.80 14.66 -8.57
N PHE A 257 -6.22 13.78 -9.48
CA PHE A 257 -6.97 12.55 -9.24
C PHE A 257 -6.27 11.39 -9.95
N ARG A 258 -6.54 10.14 -9.51
CA ARG A 258 -6.02 8.97 -10.24
C ARG A 258 -6.38 9.07 -11.70
N HIS A 259 -5.40 8.82 -12.54
CA HIS A 259 -5.55 8.91 -13.99
C HIS A 259 -5.11 7.59 -14.64
N ARG A 260 -5.75 7.21 -15.73
CA ARG A 260 -5.42 5.96 -16.45
C ARG A 260 -4.00 5.93 -17.01
N GLU A 261 -3.34 7.08 -17.14
CA GLU A 261 -1.94 7.19 -17.58
C GLU A 261 -0.93 7.13 -16.43
N ASP A 262 -1.41 7.08 -15.19
CA ASP A 262 -0.54 6.97 -14.03
C ASP A 262 0.26 5.67 -14.04
N VAL A 263 1.38 5.70 -13.33
CA VAL A 263 2.07 4.54 -12.80
C VAL A 263 1.95 4.55 -11.28
N SER A 264 1.71 3.39 -10.68
CA SER A 264 1.51 3.27 -9.23
C SER A 264 2.78 2.89 -8.48
N GLN A 265 2.75 2.99 -7.16
CA GLN A 265 3.84 2.59 -6.28
C GLN A 265 4.22 1.10 -6.40
N TYR A 266 3.39 0.26 -7.01
CA TYR A 266 3.75 -1.13 -7.29
C TYR A 266 5.00 -1.27 -8.16
N VAL A 267 5.29 -0.27 -9.00
CA VAL A 267 6.55 -0.19 -9.75
C VAL A 267 7.77 -0.29 -8.82
N LEU A 268 7.73 0.32 -7.64
CA LEU A 268 8.82 0.27 -6.66
C LEU A 268 9.11 -1.17 -6.22
N ARG A 269 8.06 -1.91 -5.86
CA ARG A 269 8.16 -3.32 -5.46
C ARG A 269 8.70 -4.18 -6.60
N GLU A 270 8.12 -4.02 -7.80
CA GLU A 270 8.56 -4.79 -8.96
C GLU A 270 9.99 -4.44 -9.38
N TYR A 271 10.37 -3.15 -9.29
CA TYR A 271 11.75 -2.72 -9.56
C TYR A 271 12.75 -3.36 -8.58
N GLN A 272 12.45 -3.38 -7.27
CA GLN A 272 13.26 -4.07 -6.26
C GLN A 272 13.43 -5.55 -6.60
N LYS A 273 12.35 -6.22 -7.02
CA LYS A 273 12.37 -7.64 -7.41
C LYS A 273 13.19 -7.88 -8.68
N LEU A 274 12.96 -7.09 -9.71
CA LEU A 274 13.65 -7.27 -11.00
C LEU A 274 15.13 -6.88 -10.95
N SER A 275 15.52 -5.96 -10.06
CA SER A 275 16.93 -5.62 -9.82
C SER A 275 17.68 -6.64 -8.95
N GLY A 276 16.97 -7.61 -8.33
CA GLY A 276 17.55 -8.58 -7.41
C GLY A 276 17.78 -8.02 -5.99
N GLU A 277 17.21 -6.86 -5.70
CA GLU A 277 17.29 -6.20 -4.40
C GLU A 277 16.10 -6.60 -3.50
N PHE A 278 15.81 -7.89 -3.42
CA PHE A 278 14.77 -8.46 -2.55
C PHE A 278 15.11 -9.89 -2.12
N VAL A 279 14.38 -10.41 -1.16
CA VAL A 279 14.43 -11.81 -0.73
C VAL A 279 13.13 -12.50 -1.16
N PRO A 280 13.18 -13.55 -1.99
CA PRO A 280 12.00 -14.26 -2.47
C PRO A 280 11.36 -15.09 -1.37
N GLU A 281 10.14 -14.73 -0.95
CA GLU A 281 9.34 -15.50 0.00
C GLU A 281 7.83 -15.41 -0.35
N ASN A 282 7.05 -16.32 0.21
CA ASN A 282 5.60 -16.33 0.03
C ASN A 282 4.92 -15.39 1.02
N VAL A 283 4.74 -14.13 0.62
CA VAL A 283 4.09 -13.09 1.45
C VAL A 283 2.59 -13.34 1.68
N GLN A 284 1.94 -14.20 0.89
CA GLN A 284 0.54 -14.60 1.14
C GLN A 284 0.38 -15.47 2.40
N LYS A 285 1.47 -16.01 2.96
CA LYS A 285 1.41 -16.74 4.24
C LYS A 285 1.02 -15.82 5.38
N ILE A 286 1.48 -14.58 5.36
CA ILE A 286 1.25 -13.60 6.43
C ILE A 286 0.09 -12.66 6.14
N CYS A 287 -0.18 -12.35 4.88
CA CYS A 287 -1.24 -11.43 4.48
C CYS A 287 -2.46 -12.18 3.89
N GLY A 288 -3.65 -11.77 4.30
CA GLY A 288 -4.93 -12.22 3.75
C GLY A 288 -5.68 -11.06 3.11
N TYR A 289 -6.37 -11.31 2.00
CA TYR A 289 -7.16 -10.33 1.28
C TYR A 289 -8.64 -10.70 1.35
N TYR A 290 -9.49 -9.72 1.63
CA TYR A 290 -10.94 -9.86 1.76
C TYR A 290 -11.62 -8.64 1.16
N ASP A 291 -12.68 -8.85 0.39
CA ASP A 291 -13.58 -7.77 -0.03
C ASP A 291 -14.66 -7.59 1.04
N ALA A 292 -15.00 -6.33 1.34
CA ALA A 292 -16.15 -5.99 2.16
C ALA A 292 -17.41 -6.12 1.31
N GLU A 293 -18.26 -7.08 1.64
CA GLU A 293 -19.47 -7.41 0.90
C GLU A 293 -20.72 -7.21 1.78
N GLN A 294 -21.90 -7.42 1.20
CA GLN A 294 -23.17 -7.39 1.97
C GLN A 294 -23.23 -8.44 3.09
N THR A 295 -22.44 -9.54 2.98
CA THR A 295 -22.30 -10.59 4.00
C THR A 295 -20.84 -10.90 4.25
N ASN A 296 -20.35 -10.78 5.49
CA ASN A 296 -18.92 -10.79 5.84
C ASN A 296 -18.51 -11.94 6.76
N ASP A 297 -19.26 -13.03 6.83
CA ASP A 297 -18.98 -14.17 7.72
C ASP A 297 -17.56 -14.70 7.65
N ARG A 298 -16.97 -14.74 6.45
CA ARG A 298 -15.60 -15.21 6.24
C ARG A 298 -14.58 -14.22 6.78
N LEU A 299 -14.79 -12.93 6.51
CA LEU A 299 -13.96 -11.83 6.99
C LEU A 299 -14.03 -11.74 8.52
N VAL A 300 -15.23 -11.64 9.09
CA VAL A 300 -15.48 -11.58 10.54
C VAL A 300 -14.82 -12.77 11.25
N ARG A 301 -15.03 -13.98 10.76
CA ARG A 301 -14.35 -15.18 11.32
C ARG A 301 -12.83 -15.10 11.18
N SER A 302 -12.30 -14.48 10.15
CA SER A 302 -10.85 -14.30 9.97
C SER A 302 -10.29 -13.32 10.99
N ILE A 303 -11.00 -12.22 11.26
CA ILE A 303 -10.64 -11.24 12.29
C ILE A 303 -10.65 -11.92 13.66
N LEU A 304 -11.79 -12.49 14.07
CA LEU A 304 -11.98 -13.10 15.39
C LEU A 304 -10.99 -14.24 15.69
N ARG A 305 -10.67 -15.06 14.69
CA ARG A 305 -9.71 -16.15 14.82
C ARG A 305 -8.27 -15.73 14.55
N GLN A 306 -8.07 -14.49 14.16
CA GLN A 306 -6.75 -13.95 13.80
C GLN A 306 -5.98 -14.92 12.89
N LYS A 307 -6.59 -15.38 11.78
CA LYS A 307 -6.03 -16.43 10.92
C LYS A 307 -4.72 -16.05 10.28
N LYS A 308 -4.58 -14.79 9.87
CA LYS A 308 -3.39 -14.21 9.24
C LYS A 308 -2.73 -13.23 10.19
N LYS A 309 -1.45 -12.92 9.97
CA LYS A 309 -0.77 -11.84 10.71
C LYS A 309 -1.34 -10.48 10.34
N ILE A 310 -1.63 -10.30 9.05
CA ILE A 310 -2.13 -9.07 8.46
C ILE A 310 -3.33 -9.41 7.58
N ILE A 311 -4.35 -8.57 7.58
CA ILE A 311 -5.45 -8.63 6.63
C ILE A 311 -5.59 -7.29 5.91
N CYS A 312 -5.99 -7.36 4.65
CA CYS A 312 -6.47 -6.24 3.88
C CYS A 312 -7.98 -6.41 3.67
N ILE A 313 -8.75 -5.35 3.91
CA ILE A 313 -10.21 -5.31 3.72
C ILE A 313 -10.51 -4.30 2.63
N ASN A 314 -10.56 -4.78 1.39
CA ASN A 314 -10.82 -3.94 0.24
C ASN A 314 -12.29 -3.49 0.21
N ASP A 315 -12.52 -2.21 -0.10
CA ASP A 315 -13.87 -1.71 -0.33
C ASP A 315 -14.39 -2.25 -1.68
N SER A 316 -15.55 -2.91 -1.65
CA SER A 316 -16.12 -3.48 -2.86
C SER A 316 -16.79 -2.40 -3.72
N ASN A 317 -16.74 -2.60 -5.04
CA ASN A 317 -17.46 -1.73 -5.99
C ASN A 317 -18.99 -2.03 -6.04
N HIS A 318 -19.46 -3.00 -5.23
CA HIS A 318 -20.86 -3.36 -5.18
C HIS A 318 -21.65 -2.44 -4.24
N GLU A 319 -22.93 -2.27 -4.53
CA GLU A 319 -23.85 -1.56 -3.62
C GLU A 319 -24.04 -2.39 -2.35
N ILE A 320 -23.64 -1.82 -1.21
CA ILE A 320 -23.73 -2.44 0.12
C ILE A 320 -24.43 -1.50 1.10
N ASP A 321 -25.07 -2.05 2.12
CA ASP A 321 -25.49 -1.29 3.29
C ASP A 321 -24.26 -0.96 4.14
N LEU A 322 -23.62 0.18 3.83
CA LEU A 322 -22.35 0.60 4.41
C LEU A 322 -22.41 0.63 5.94
N GLU A 323 -23.44 1.20 6.55
CA GLU A 323 -23.55 1.33 8.00
C GLU A 323 -23.66 -0.04 8.70
N LYS A 324 -24.41 -0.96 8.09
CA LYS A 324 -24.52 -2.33 8.60
C LYS A 324 -23.18 -3.06 8.51
N VAL A 325 -22.53 -3.03 7.35
CA VAL A 325 -21.27 -3.72 7.09
C VAL A 325 -20.14 -3.14 7.96
N LYS A 326 -20.05 -1.81 8.05
CA LYS A 326 -19.14 -1.09 8.93
C LYS A 326 -19.29 -1.50 10.37
N LYS A 327 -20.53 -1.55 10.87
CA LYS A 327 -20.82 -1.98 12.25
C LYS A 327 -20.40 -3.42 12.51
N GLU A 328 -20.68 -4.33 11.58
CA GLU A 328 -20.32 -5.75 11.69
C GLU A 328 -18.80 -5.94 11.78
N ILE A 329 -18.04 -5.31 10.87
CA ILE A 329 -16.59 -5.40 10.85
C ILE A 329 -15.97 -4.77 12.10
N ASN A 330 -16.43 -3.58 12.51
CA ASN A 330 -15.90 -2.89 13.68
C ASN A 330 -16.22 -3.62 14.99
N GLN A 331 -17.36 -4.29 15.09
CA GLN A 331 -17.66 -5.16 16.24
C GLN A 331 -16.69 -6.34 16.33
N ALA A 332 -16.28 -6.91 15.21
CA ALA A 332 -15.28 -7.97 15.21
C ALA A 332 -13.90 -7.45 15.65
N PHE A 333 -13.49 -6.28 15.18
CA PHE A 333 -12.26 -5.64 15.64
C PHE A 333 -12.29 -5.30 17.13
N GLU A 334 -13.40 -4.75 17.64
CA GLU A 334 -13.53 -4.40 19.06
C GLU A 334 -13.40 -5.63 19.99
N GLN A 335 -13.85 -6.81 19.56
CA GLN A 335 -13.64 -8.05 20.32
C GLN A 335 -12.16 -8.47 20.37
N VAL A 336 -11.36 -8.15 19.34
CA VAL A 336 -9.92 -8.49 19.29
C VAL A 336 -9.07 -7.41 19.95
N PHE A 337 -9.52 -6.16 19.90
CA PHE A 337 -8.82 -4.97 20.33
C PHE A 337 -9.68 -4.11 21.27
N SER A 338 -10.17 -4.69 22.35
CA SER A 338 -10.99 -3.99 23.34
C SER A 338 -10.24 -2.92 24.14
N GLU A 339 -8.91 -3.07 24.28
CA GLU A 339 -8.08 -2.12 24.99
C GLU A 339 -7.58 -1.01 24.06
N LYS A 340 -7.68 0.23 24.54
CA LYS A 340 -7.13 1.41 23.82
C LYS A 340 -5.62 1.31 23.73
N SER A 341 -5.07 1.83 22.64
CA SER A 341 -3.62 2.02 22.49
C SER A 341 -3.17 3.34 23.13
N SER A 342 -1.88 3.48 23.40
CA SER A 342 -1.31 4.75 23.84
C SER A 342 -1.33 5.85 22.75
N PHE A 343 -1.66 5.47 21.52
CA PHE A 343 -1.95 6.40 20.42
C PHE A 343 -3.36 7.02 20.50
N GLU A 344 -4.20 6.60 21.47
CA GLU A 344 -5.51 7.18 21.68
C GLU A 344 -5.48 8.14 22.88
N ASN A 345 -6.20 9.26 22.77
CA ASN A 345 -6.33 10.20 23.88
C ASN A 345 -6.96 9.51 25.10
N SER A 346 -6.40 9.80 26.28
CA SER A 346 -7.08 9.50 27.54
C SER A 346 -8.32 10.41 27.63
N ILE A 347 -9.48 9.80 27.78
CA ILE A 347 -10.73 10.53 28.05
C ILE A 347 -10.73 10.98 29.48
#